data_0a71562a3ee8bf8aea357a7d3312c6ea
#
_entry.id   0a71562a3ee8bf8aea357a7d3312c6ea
#
_cell.length_a   1.000
_cell.length_b   1.000
_cell.length_c   1.000
_cell.angle_alpha   90.00
_cell.angle_beta   90.00
_cell.angle_gamma   90.00
#
_symmetry.space_group_name_H-M   'P 1'
#
loop_
_entity.id
_entity.type
_entity.pdbx_description
1 polymer ?
#
loop_
_entity_poly.entity_id
_entity_poly.type
_entity_poly.pdbx_seq_one_letter_code
_entity_poly.pdbx_strand_id
1 'polypeptide(L)'
;MKKTMLLIAYASCVLLFASCKEGEKKETPAAATVTESAKPDLAQIRTEIVAVENAWAAAQNAKDSKTLMAMYADDAVSMPDGEPMLTGKAAIQKKQEADFAKPAKYASIAFETMDVYAQGDVVTEVGKTMYKDATGKTTAAGKYIAVFEKRDGKYLCIREIYNQDSK
;
A
#
# COMPACT_ATOMS: atom_id res chain seq x y z
N MET A 1 1.22 62.88 -22.12
CA MET A 1 1.49 63.61 -23.38
C MET A 1 2.07 62.65 -24.41
N LYS A 2 1.51 62.76 -25.64
CA LYS A 2 1.91 62.14 -26.93
C LYS A 2 1.67 60.65 -27.07
N LYS A 3 0.56 60.40 -27.60
CA LYS A 3 -0.01 59.77 -28.83
C LYS A 3 1.03 59.59 -29.94
N THR A 4 1.14 58.41 -30.49
CA THR A 4 1.33 58.27 -31.93
C THR A 4 0.66 57.00 -32.42
N MET A 5 -0.34 57.17 -33.21
CA MET A 5 -1.08 56.29 -34.07
C MET A 5 -0.26 56.07 -35.34
N LEU A 6 -0.16 54.90 -35.90
CA LEU A 6 0.05 54.79 -37.33
C LEU A 6 -0.70 53.55 -37.86
N LEU A 7 -1.40 53.87 -38.95
CA LEU A 7 -2.35 53.06 -39.71
C LEU A 7 -1.70 52.33 -40.89
N ILE A 8 -2.38 51.29 -41.36
CA ILE A 8 -2.58 50.84 -42.75
C ILE A 8 -1.48 49.99 -43.42
N ALA A 9 -1.81 48.76 -43.83
CA ALA A 9 -2.15 48.51 -45.26
C ALA A 9 -2.68 47.11 -45.47
N TYR A 10 -3.84 47.03 -46.11
CA TYR A 10 -4.45 45.91 -46.80
C TYR A 10 -3.60 45.47 -47.99
N ALA A 11 -3.44 44.16 -48.17
CA ALA A 11 -3.13 43.60 -49.47
C ALA A 11 -3.86 42.26 -49.62
N SER A 12 -4.97 42.32 -50.34
CA SER A 12 -5.67 41.16 -50.91
C SER A 12 -4.82 40.48 -51.96
N CYS A 13 -4.60 39.21 -51.83
CA CYS A 13 -4.15 38.38 -52.94
C CYS A 13 -5.10 37.18 -53.05
N VAL A 14 -5.97 37.27 -54.07
CA VAL A 14 -6.83 36.19 -54.55
C VAL A 14 -6.00 35.38 -55.53
N LEU A 15 -5.77 34.12 -55.28
CA LEU A 15 -5.29 33.16 -56.26
C LEU A 15 -6.17 31.92 -56.26
N LEU A 16 -6.61 31.64 -57.44
CA LEU A 16 -7.57 30.60 -57.81
C LEU A 16 -6.95 29.20 -57.71
N PHE A 17 -7.79 28.26 -57.31
CA PHE A 17 -7.49 26.88 -57.07
C PHE A 17 -7.73 25.95 -58.20
N ALA A 18 -6.80 25.12 -58.50
CA ALA A 18 -6.99 23.88 -59.22
C ALA A 18 -7.30 22.75 -58.24
N SER A 19 -8.44 22.11 -58.46
CA SER A 19 -8.89 20.92 -57.75
C SER A 19 -8.01 19.71 -58.09
N CYS A 20 -7.40 19.11 -57.06
CA CYS A 20 -6.97 17.72 -57.13
C CYS A 20 -7.67 16.94 -56.03
N LYS A 21 -8.44 15.96 -56.47
CA LYS A 21 -9.18 15.01 -55.67
C LYS A 21 -8.23 13.87 -55.33
N GLU A 22 -7.74 13.82 -54.12
CA GLU A 22 -6.98 12.68 -53.61
C GLU A 22 -7.58 12.21 -52.32
N GLY A 23 -7.85 10.93 -52.23
CA GLY A 23 -8.67 10.33 -51.20
C GLY A 23 -8.07 10.41 -49.82
N GLU A 24 -8.80 11.02 -48.91
CA GLU A 24 -8.54 11.01 -47.50
C GLU A 24 -8.74 9.60 -46.95
N LYS A 25 -7.63 8.87 -46.71
CA LYS A 25 -7.64 7.74 -45.82
C LYS A 25 -7.88 8.25 -44.42
N LYS A 26 -9.09 8.08 -43.94
CA LYS A 26 -9.48 8.26 -42.58
C LYS A 26 -8.70 7.25 -41.73
N GLU A 27 -7.60 7.68 -41.15
CA GLU A 27 -6.96 6.91 -40.10
C GLU A 27 -7.92 6.86 -38.91
N THR A 28 -8.54 5.70 -38.73
CA THR A 28 -9.24 5.35 -37.51
C THR A 28 -8.19 5.33 -36.40
N PRO A 29 -8.37 6.09 -35.28
CA PRO A 29 -7.46 5.96 -34.14
C PRO A 29 -7.49 4.50 -33.70
N ALA A 30 -6.34 3.86 -33.66
CA ALA A 30 -6.20 2.54 -33.08
C ALA A 30 -6.75 2.61 -31.66
N ALA A 31 -7.84 1.92 -31.41
CA ALA A 31 -8.36 1.72 -30.07
C ALA A 31 -7.22 1.09 -29.26
N ALA A 32 -6.70 1.83 -28.30
CA ALA A 32 -5.78 1.28 -27.32
C ALA A 32 -6.50 0.09 -26.68
N THR A 33 -6.01 -1.11 -26.96
CA THR A 33 -6.47 -2.33 -26.33
C THR A 33 -6.09 -2.18 -24.85
N VAL A 34 -7.06 -1.80 -24.03
CA VAL A 34 -6.90 -1.89 -22.57
C VAL A 34 -6.78 -3.37 -22.29
N THR A 35 -5.57 -3.84 -22.09
CA THR A 35 -5.31 -5.19 -21.61
C THR A 35 -5.96 -5.27 -20.26
N GLU A 36 -7.11 -5.94 -20.15
CA GLU A 36 -7.78 -6.22 -18.89
C GLU A 36 -6.78 -6.99 -18.03
N SER A 37 -6.25 -6.32 -16.99
CA SER A 37 -5.36 -6.95 -16.04
C SER A 37 -6.08 -8.15 -15.46
N ALA A 38 -5.49 -9.34 -15.59
CA ALA A 38 -6.06 -10.57 -15.03
C ALA A 38 -6.44 -10.30 -13.57
N LYS A 39 -7.67 -10.69 -13.19
CA LYS A 39 -8.12 -10.55 -11.79
C LYS A 39 -7.11 -11.23 -10.88
N PRO A 40 -6.68 -10.55 -9.79
CA PRO A 40 -5.76 -11.14 -8.84
C PRO A 40 -6.32 -12.48 -8.30
N ASP A 41 -5.48 -13.49 -8.22
CA ASP A 41 -5.86 -14.74 -7.52
C ASP A 41 -5.88 -14.47 -6.01
N LEU A 42 -7.06 -14.14 -5.50
CA LEU A 42 -7.26 -13.81 -4.08
C LEU A 42 -6.94 -14.98 -3.16
N ALA A 43 -7.09 -16.23 -3.61
CA ALA A 43 -6.76 -17.40 -2.80
C ALA A 43 -5.26 -17.55 -2.62
N GLN A 44 -4.50 -17.33 -3.69
CA GLN A 44 -3.03 -17.30 -3.62
C GLN A 44 -2.55 -16.13 -2.77
N ILE A 45 -3.07 -14.92 -3.02
CA ILE A 45 -2.70 -13.71 -2.26
C ILE A 45 -2.98 -13.92 -0.77
N ARG A 46 -4.16 -14.46 -0.41
CA ARG A 46 -4.48 -14.78 0.99
C ARG A 46 -3.45 -15.73 1.60
N THR A 47 -3.04 -16.76 0.87
CA THR A 47 -2.01 -17.70 1.32
C THR A 47 -0.68 -17.01 1.57
N GLU A 48 -0.26 -16.12 0.68
CA GLU A 48 0.98 -15.33 0.82
C GLU A 48 0.91 -14.39 2.04
N ILE A 49 -0.22 -13.71 2.26
CA ILE A 49 -0.42 -12.81 3.42
C ILE A 49 -0.44 -13.61 4.74
N VAL A 50 -1.14 -14.74 4.81
CA VAL A 50 -1.12 -15.61 6.00
C VAL A 50 0.30 -16.09 6.31
N ALA A 51 1.13 -16.35 5.31
CA ALA A 51 2.52 -16.70 5.52
C ALA A 51 3.34 -15.53 6.10
N VAL A 52 3.08 -14.29 5.66
CA VAL A 52 3.67 -13.08 6.24
C VAL A 52 3.27 -12.93 7.70
N GLU A 53 1.98 -13.05 8.02
CA GLU A 53 1.47 -12.94 9.40
C GLU A 53 2.04 -14.01 10.33
N ASN A 54 2.19 -15.25 9.87
CA ASN A 54 2.84 -16.30 10.64
C ASN A 54 4.33 -16.00 10.92
N ALA A 55 5.04 -15.48 9.92
CA ALA A 55 6.43 -15.04 10.10
C ALA A 55 6.52 -13.85 11.07
N TRP A 56 5.55 -12.94 11.00
CA TRP A 56 5.44 -11.80 11.91
C TRP A 56 5.22 -12.24 13.35
N ALA A 57 4.26 -13.12 13.58
CA ALA A 57 4.02 -13.69 14.90
C ALA A 57 5.26 -14.42 15.45
N ALA A 58 5.97 -15.17 14.60
CA ALA A 58 7.20 -15.86 14.98
C ALA A 58 8.30 -14.85 15.41
N ALA A 59 8.52 -13.78 14.62
CA ALA A 59 9.50 -12.73 14.95
C ALA A 59 9.13 -11.98 16.23
N GLN A 60 7.84 -11.65 16.44
CA GLN A 60 7.33 -11.03 17.66
C GLN A 60 7.58 -11.91 18.89
N ASN A 61 7.26 -13.19 18.81
CA ASN A 61 7.43 -14.15 19.90
C ASN A 61 8.91 -14.40 20.23
N ALA A 62 9.79 -14.36 19.22
CA ALA A 62 11.23 -14.46 19.38
C ALA A 62 11.89 -13.14 19.80
N LYS A 63 11.16 -12.02 19.84
CA LYS A 63 11.68 -10.66 20.01
C LYS A 63 12.77 -10.32 18.99
N ASP A 64 12.65 -10.84 17.78
CA ASP A 64 13.59 -10.62 16.66
C ASP A 64 13.19 -9.37 15.87
N SER A 65 13.67 -8.21 16.34
CA SER A 65 13.44 -6.92 15.69
C SER A 65 13.96 -6.89 14.24
N LYS A 66 15.08 -7.55 13.95
CA LYS A 66 15.66 -7.56 12.61
C LYS A 66 14.75 -8.25 11.60
N THR A 67 14.29 -9.46 11.93
CA THR A 67 13.36 -10.21 11.07
C THR A 67 12.04 -9.48 10.94
N LEU A 68 11.51 -8.91 12.03
CA LEU A 68 10.30 -8.13 12.02
C LEU A 68 10.41 -6.92 11.07
N MET A 69 11.51 -6.15 11.15
CA MET A 69 11.71 -4.97 10.30
C MET A 69 11.93 -5.33 8.82
N ALA A 70 12.30 -6.54 8.49
CA ALA A 70 12.38 -6.99 7.09
C ALA A 70 11.01 -7.10 6.40
N MET A 71 9.92 -7.13 7.17
CA MET A 71 8.54 -7.18 6.67
C MET A 71 7.90 -5.80 6.50
N TYR A 72 8.57 -4.73 6.94
CA TYR A 72 8.14 -3.35 6.71
C TYR A 72 8.84 -2.71 5.50
N ALA A 73 8.12 -1.89 4.77
CA ALA A 73 8.70 -0.95 3.81
C ALA A 73 9.44 0.18 4.55
N ASP A 74 10.43 0.81 3.89
CA ASP A 74 11.21 1.89 4.51
C ASP A 74 10.36 3.12 4.84
N ASP A 75 9.31 3.36 4.03
CA ASP A 75 8.32 4.43 4.16
C ASP A 75 7.05 4.00 4.92
N ALA A 76 7.09 2.90 5.64
CA ALA A 76 5.96 2.38 6.40
C ALA A 76 5.45 3.35 7.45
N VAL A 77 4.16 3.28 7.74
CA VAL A 77 3.52 4.02 8.83
C VAL A 77 2.77 3.04 9.73
N SER A 78 3.05 3.10 11.03
CA SER A 78 2.35 2.32 12.05
C SER A 78 1.54 3.24 12.97
N MET A 79 0.32 2.85 13.25
CA MET A 79 -0.64 3.58 14.09
C MET A 79 -1.05 2.72 15.30
N PRO A 80 -0.21 2.69 16.35
CA PRO A 80 -0.47 1.88 17.53
C PRO A 80 -1.59 2.46 18.41
N ASP A 81 -2.27 1.57 19.14
CA ASP A 81 -3.33 1.94 20.08
C ASP A 81 -2.83 2.88 21.19
N GLY A 82 -3.47 4.03 21.33
CA GLY A 82 -3.21 5.00 22.38
C GLY A 82 -1.85 5.70 22.31
N GLU A 83 -1.13 5.58 21.20
CA GLU A 83 0.19 6.19 20.97
C GLU A 83 0.22 7.04 19.69
N PRO A 84 1.18 7.97 19.56
CA PRO A 84 1.38 8.72 18.32
C PRO A 84 1.73 7.80 17.14
N MET A 85 1.32 8.23 15.94
CA MET A 85 1.68 7.59 14.70
C MET A 85 3.21 7.60 14.50
N LEU A 86 3.74 6.47 14.04
CA LEU A 86 5.15 6.27 13.73
C LEU A 86 5.35 6.29 12.22
N THR A 87 6.24 7.14 11.73
CA THR A 87 6.53 7.28 10.31
C THR A 87 7.95 6.82 10.01
N GLY A 88 8.07 5.88 9.07
CA GLY A 88 9.31 5.28 8.63
C GLY A 88 9.76 4.09 9.49
N LYS A 89 10.36 3.09 8.83
CA LYS A 89 10.84 1.85 9.45
C LYS A 89 11.72 2.08 10.69
N ALA A 90 12.59 3.09 10.67
CA ALA A 90 13.48 3.38 11.80
C ALA A 90 12.72 3.79 13.07
N ALA A 91 11.64 4.57 12.94
CA ALA A 91 10.80 4.95 14.08
C ALA A 91 10.05 3.74 14.64
N ILE A 92 9.52 2.88 13.75
CA ILE A 92 8.84 1.62 14.10
C ILE A 92 9.81 0.68 14.81
N GLN A 93 11.03 0.52 14.28
CA GLN A 93 12.07 -0.31 14.91
C GLN A 93 12.40 0.14 16.33
N LYS A 94 12.67 1.43 16.49
CA LYS A 94 12.97 2.00 17.81
C LYS A 94 11.88 1.73 18.84
N LYS A 95 10.61 1.87 18.43
CA LYS A 95 9.46 1.56 19.30
C LYS A 95 9.41 0.07 19.61
N GLN A 96 9.57 -0.79 18.64
CA GLN A 96 9.53 -2.24 18.80
C GLN A 96 10.61 -2.76 19.73
N GLU A 97 11.84 -2.26 19.59
CA GLU A 97 12.96 -2.60 20.48
C GLU A 97 12.70 -2.15 21.93
N ALA A 98 12.14 -0.95 22.10
CA ALA A 98 11.75 -0.46 23.41
C ALA A 98 10.64 -1.32 24.05
N ASP A 99 9.70 -1.84 23.26
CA ASP A 99 8.65 -2.74 23.75
C ASP A 99 9.20 -4.12 24.09
N PHE A 100 10.11 -4.66 23.30
CA PHE A 100 10.79 -5.94 23.58
C PHE A 100 11.64 -5.90 24.87
N ALA A 101 12.13 -4.73 25.25
CA ALA A 101 12.87 -4.55 26.50
C ALA A 101 11.98 -4.57 27.76
N LYS A 102 10.65 -4.36 27.59
CA LYS A 102 9.70 -4.41 28.70
C LYS A 102 9.39 -5.85 29.13
N PRO A 103 8.96 -6.07 30.37
CA PRO A 103 8.41 -7.36 30.79
C PRO A 103 7.24 -7.76 29.89
N ALA A 104 7.24 -9.01 29.43
CA ALA A 104 6.17 -9.52 28.61
C ALA A 104 4.86 -9.61 29.38
N LYS A 105 3.78 -9.10 28.80
CA LYS A 105 2.41 -9.16 29.36
C LYS A 105 1.68 -10.44 28.96
N TYR A 106 2.24 -11.23 28.04
CA TYR A 106 1.70 -12.48 27.49
C TYR A 106 2.86 -13.42 27.15
N ALA A 107 2.59 -14.71 27.04
CA ALA A 107 3.60 -15.69 26.66
C ALA A 107 3.81 -15.78 25.15
N SER A 108 2.74 -15.58 24.37
CA SER A 108 2.83 -15.53 22.90
C SER A 108 1.72 -14.68 22.28
N ILE A 109 1.99 -14.22 21.05
CA ILE A 109 1.04 -13.55 20.16
C ILE A 109 0.78 -14.43 18.95
N ALA A 110 -0.45 -14.37 18.42
CA ALA A 110 -0.83 -14.98 17.16
C ALA A 110 -1.76 -14.03 16.40
N PHE A 111 -1.75 -14.14 15.08
CA PHE A 111 -2.61 -13.38 14.19
C PHE A 111 -3.57 -14.32 13.45
N GLU A 112 -4.75 -13.83 13.16
CA GLU A 112 -5.77 -14.50 12.36
C GLU A 112 -6.22 -13.56 11.24
N THR A 113 -5.85 -13.89 10.01
CA THR A 113 -6.32 -13.18 8.81
C THR A 113 -7.81 -13.45 8.60
N MET A 114 -8.65 -12.46 8.73
CA MET A 114 -10.11 -12.54 8.51
C MET A 114 -10.43 -12.32 7.05
N ASP A 115 -10.10 -11.15 6.52
CA ASP A 115 -10.40 -10.74 5.16
C ASP A 115 -9.15 -10.22 4.45
N VAL A 116 -9.11 -10.44 3.13
CA VAL A 116 -8.06 -9.94 2.24
C VAL A 116 -8.70 -9.31 1.01
N TYR A 117 -8.32 -8.08 0.71
CA TYR A 117 -8.72 -7.32 -0.47
C TYR A 117 -7.49 -6.96 -1.27
N ALA A 118 -7.50 -7.17 -2.58
CA ALA A 118 -6.35 -6.88 -3.44
C ALA A 118 -6.74 -6.00 -4.62
N GLN A 119 -5.88 -5.02 -4.93
CA GLN A 119 -5.98 -4.17 -6.09
C GLN A 119 -4.58 -3.89 -6.65
N GLY A 120 -4.25 -4.48 -7.79
CA GLY A 120 -2.89 -4.44 -8.32
C GLY A 120 -1.90 -5.05 -7.33
N ASP A 121 -0.83 -4.34 -7.02
CA ASP A 121 0.21 -4.76 -6.09
C ASP A 121 -0.12 -4.47 -4.61
N VAL A 122 -1.26 -3.82 -4.35
CA VAL A 122 -1.68 -3.44 -3.00
C VAL A 122 -2.69 -4.44 -2.45
N VAL A 123 -2.45 -4.87 -1.21
CA VAL A 123 -3.31 -5.78 -0.47
C VAL A 123 -3.67 -5.16 0.86
N THR A 124 -4.96 -5.16 1.19
CA THR A 124 -5.47 -4.80 2.51
C THR A 124 -5.91 -6.06 3.23
N GLU A 125 -5.39 -6.26 4.42
CA GLU A 125 -5.77 -7.33 5.32
C GLU A 125 -6.55 -6.75 6.51
N VAL A 126 -7.58 -7.47 6.92
CA VAL A 126 -8.29 -7.28 8.18
C VAL A 126 -8.06 -8.51 9.04
N GLY A 127 -7.59 -8.32 10.26
CA GLY A 127 -7.25 -9.46 11.11
C GLY A 127 -7.51 -9.23 12.60
N LYS A 128 -7.32 -10.31 13.35
CA LYS A 128 -7.36 -10.34 14.81
C LYS A 128 -6.01 -10.68 15.38
N THR A 129 -5.72 -10.05 16.51
CA THR A 129 -4.56 -10.38 17.34
C THR A 129 -5.03 -11.15 18.57
N MET A 130 -4.34 -12.24 18.88
CA MET A 130 -4.60 -13.04 20.08
C MET A 130 -3.37 -13.07 20.96
N TYR A 131 -3.51 -12.65 22.20
CA TYR A 131 -2.48 -12.72 23.22
C TYR A 131 -2.73 -13.93 24.12
N LYS A 132 -1.74 -14.82 24.25
CA LYS A 132 -1.88 -16.09 24.94
C LYS A 132 -0.98 -16.19 26.16
N ASP A 133 -1.47 -16.85 27.20
CA ASP A 133 -0.67 -17.23 28.38
C ASP A 133 0.23 -18.45 28.10
N ALA A 134 0.99 -18.86 29.11
CA ALA A 134 1.91 -20.00 29.01
C ALA A 134 1.20 -21.36 28.76
N THR A 135 -0.11 -21.44 28.97
CA THR A 135 -0.91 -22.64 28.69
C THR A 135 -1.48 -22.63 27.26
N GLY A 136 -1.26 -21.54 26.50
CA GLY A 136 -1.81 -21.35 25.17
C GLY A 136 -3.24 -20.78 25.15
N LYS A 137 -3.82 -20.48 26.31
CA LYS A 137 -5.15 -19.87 26.42
C LYS A 137 -5.08 -18.38 26.03
N THR A 138 -6.00 -17.93 25.19
CA THR A 138 -6.15 -16.51 24.86
C THR A 138 -6.64 -15.73 26.08
N THR A 139 -5.88 -14.73 26.50
CA THR A 139 -6.14 -13.88 27.66
C THR A 139 -6.54 -12.47 27.27
N ALA A 140 -6.18 -12.04 26.08
CA ALA A 140 -6.60 -10.76 25.49
C ALA A 140 -6.64 -10.90 23.96
N ALA A 141 -7.41 -10.03 23.33
CA ALA A 141 -7.53 -9.96 21.88
C ALA A 141 -7.46 -8.51 21.40
N GLY A 142 -7.24 -8.36 20.11
CA GLY A 142 -7.25 -7.10 19.40
C GLY A 142 -7.65 -7.32 17.95
N LYS A 143 -7.63 -6.25 17.20
CA LYS A 143 -7.91 -6.24 15.78
C LYS A 143 -6.97 -5.28 15.07
N TYR A 144 -6.77 -5.53 13.79
CA TYR A 144 -5.90 -4.70 12.97
C TYR A 144 -6.38 -4.63 11.53
N ILE A 145 -5.91 -3.60 10.86
CA ILE A 145 -5.87 -3.50 9.42
C ILE A 145 -4.41 -3.27 9.04
N ALA A 146 -3.89 -4.10 8.14
CA ALA A 146 -2.59 -3.94 7.53
C ALA A 146 -2.73 -3.75 6.02
N VAL A 147 -1.94 -2.85 5.47
CA VAL A 147 -1.85 -2.63 4.03
C VAL A 147 -0.45 -3.01 3.59
N PHE A 148 -0.38 -3.96 2.68
CA PHE A 148 0.84 -4.45 2.08
C PHE A 148 0.95 -3.97 0.64
N GLU A 149 2.18 -3.78 0.19
CA GLU A 149 2.50 -3.53 -1.21
C GLU A 149 3.53 -4.56 -1.68
N LYS A 150 3.33 -5.12 -2.87
CA LYS A 150 4.27 -6.08 -3.45
C LYS A 150 5.44 -5.32 -4.07
N ARG A 151 6.60 -5.35 -3.41
CA ARG A 151 7.86 -4.75 -3.87
C ARG A 151 8.89 -5.84 -4.08
N ASP A 152 9.48 -5.93 -5.26
CA ASP A 152 10.46 -6.97 -5.62
C ASP A 152 9.98 -8.40 -5.32
N GLY A 153 8.70 -8.66 -5.61
CA GLY A 153 8.06 -9.97 -5.42
C GLY A 153 7.69 -10.33 -3.99
N LYS A 154 7.86 -9.42 -3.02
CA LYS A 154 7.53 -9.63 -1.60
C LYS A 154 6.48 -8.63 -1.13
N TYR A 155 5.55 -9.07 -0.31
CA TYR A 155 4.64 -8.18 0.39
C TYR A 155 5.35 -7.52 1.57
N LEU A 156 5.43 -6.19 1.53
CA LEU A 156 5.94 -5.37 2.63
C LEU A 156 4.80 -4.53 3.21
N CYS A 157 4.69 -4.49 4.52
CA CYS A 157 3.73 -3.63 5.20
C CYS A 157 4.09 -2.16 4.97
N ILE A 158 3.16 -1.42 4.38
CA ILE A 158 3.29 0.02 4.15
C ILE A 158 2.48 0.84 5.14
N ARG A 159 1.37 0.29 5.65
CA ARG A 159 0.49 0.92 6.65
C ARG A 159 -0.09 -0.13 7.57
N GLU A 160 -0.19 0.19 8.85
CA GLU A 160 -0.96 -0.61 9.79
C GLU A 160 -1.63 0.25 10.85
N ILE A 161 -2.77 -0.20 11.30
CA ILE A 161 -3.45 0.31 12.50
C ILE A 161 -3.92 -0.88 13.32
N TYR A 162 -3.68 -0.83 14.60
CA TYR A 162 -4.11 -1.90 15.52
C TYR A 162 -4.54 -1.36 16.88
N ASN A 163 -5.44 -2.08 17.52
CA ASN A 163 -5.92 -1.75 18.84
C ASN A 163 -6.34 -3.00 19.62
N GLN A 164 -6.34 -2.91 20.94
CA GLN A 164 -6.89 -3.95 21.81
C GLN A 164 -8.41 -3.82 21.94
N ASP A 165 -9.09 -4.96 22.18
CA ASP A 165 -10.56 -4.99 22.31
C ASP A 165 -11.02 -4.47 23.69
N SER A 166 -10.18 -4.60 24.71
CA SER A 166 -10.42 -4.10 26.07
C SER A 166 -9.11 -3.70 26.73
N LYS A 167 -9.20 -2.71 27.60
CA LYS A 167 -8.10 -2.30 28.49
C LYS A 167 -8.22 -3.01 29.82
#